data_f63789db2cc58918dffc8dd7508d42b3
#
_entry.id   f63789db2cc58918dffc8dd7508d42b3
#
_cell.length_a   1.000
_cell.length_b   1.000
_cell.length_c   1.000
_cell.angle_alpha   90.00
_cell.angle_beta   90.00
_cell.angle_gamma   90.00
#
_symmetry.space_group_name_H-M   'P 1'
#
loop_
_entity.id
_entity.type
_entity.pdbx_description
1 polymer ?
#
loop_
_entity_poly.entity_id
_entity_poly.type
_entity_poly.pdbx_seq_one_letter_code
_entity_poly.pdbx_strand_id
1 'polypeptide(L)'
;MRYLFIILIFFGCNKKNGNIDSILDEVNSIYASDKRVSLFNITYSLSNSTIIIDGETSKIEAKKYLLKKLDSAGINYSENIVVLPKDTIYGIINNSVGNLRGRPSHSSELVSQTLLGTRVKVLKKQGEWYLIQTPDEYISWIDHGGISIVSESEYNNYYKNPYIFSSVQGFAYSTVERKAIISDLVVGSVLNVTDKIGGFYKIEYPDKRVGWVNQMDISQMYNISDKTTSDIINNSKKFIGVPYLWGGTSSKGFDCSGFTKTIYLMNGLVIPRDASQQINEGLLVDQNRNWDNLKEGDLMFFGYYRDGKRRIDHVAIWMGDGKFIQASKNVRINSVYADDPLYDKYHMEKYIESRRIIGHETSGVKKL
;
A
#
# COMPACT_ATOMS: atom_id res chain seq x y z
N MET A 1 13.46 -66.03 35.54
CA MET A 1 14.07 -65.34 34.39
C MET A 1 13.33 -64.02 34.18
N ARG A 2 13.93 -62.88 34.56
CA ARG A 2 13.39 -61.54 34.38
C ARG A 2 14.02 -60.98 33.11
N TYR A 3 13.20 -60.64 32.09
CA TYR A 3 13.67 -59.98 30.91
C TYR A 3 13.69 -58.46 31.18
N LEU A 4 14.89 -57.89 31.11
CA LEU A 4 15.12 -56.44 31.20
C LEU A 4 14.93 -55.86 29.81
N PHE A 5 13.84 -55.08 29.61
CA PHE A 5 13.65 -54.30 28.38
C PHE A 5 14.45 -52.99 28.49
N ILE A 6 15.51 -52.88 27.69
CA ILE A 6 16.26 -51.64 27.51
C ILE A 6 15.50 -50.81 26.52
N ILE A 7 14.84 -49.71 27.00
CA ILE A 7 14.29 -48.68 26.16
C ILE A 7 15.44 -47.73 25.74
N LEU A 8 15.90 -47.90 24.50
CA LEU A 8 16.77 -46.92 23.86
C LEU A 8 15.95 -45.69 23.47
N ILE A 9 16.04 -44.62 24.27
CA ILE A 9 15.48 -43.34 23.95
C ILE A 9 16.42 -42.67 22.95
N PHE A 10 15.99 -42.56 21.70
CA PHE A 10 16.67 -41.75 20.69
C PHE A 10 16.45 -40.25 20.98
N PHE A 11 17.32 -39.66 21.80
CA PHE A 11 17.47 -38.20 21.89
C PHE A 11 18.57 -37.76 20.91
N GLY A 12 18.18 -37.54 19.65
CA GLY A 12 19.18 -37.15 18.66
C GLY A 12 18.67 -36.17 17.57
N CYS A 13 17.37 -35.95 17.45
CA CYS A 13 16.82 -35.22 16.27
C CYS A 13 16.36 -33.76 16.51
N ASN A 14 16.21 -33.33 17.77
CA ASN A 14 15.61 -32.03 18.05
C ASN A 14 16.55 -30.79 18.00
N LYS A 15 17.87 -30.98 18.15
CA LYS A 15 18.80 -29.85 18.16
C LYS A 15 19.08 -29.24 16.77
N LYS A 16 19.04 -30.03 15.68
CA LYS A 16 19.30 -29.53 14.32
C LYS A 16 18.11 -28.75 13.76
N ASN A 17 16.88 -29.13 14.09
CA ASN A 17 15.67 -28.46 13.60
C ASN A 17 15.49 -27.09 14.27
N GLY A 18 15.71 -26.97 15.58
CA GLY A 18 15.63 -25.66 16.27
C GLY A 18 16.63 -24.61 15.78
N ASN A 19 17.73 -25.04 15.14
CA ASN A 19 18.69 -24.12 14.54
C ASN A 19 18.16 -23.52 13.21
N ILE A 20 17.43 -24.29 12.39
CA ILE A 20 16.89 -23.82 11.10
C ILE A 20 15.75 -22.83 11.34
N ASP A 21 14.82 -23.13 12.23
CA ASP A 21 13.73 -22.23 12.58
C ASP A 21 14.26 -20.87 13.06
N SER A 22 15.29 -20.90 13.94
CA SER A 22 15.94 -19.68 14.42
C SER A 22 16.61 -18.88 13.29
N ILE A 23 17.23 -19.56 12.32
CA ILE A 23 17.82 -18.88 11.14
C ILE A 23 16.74 -18.27 10.27
N LEU A 24 15.65 -19.00 9.99
CA LEU A 24 14.53 -18.48 9.20
C LEU A 24 13.87 -17.27 9.87
N ASP A 25 13.66 -17.33 11.19
CA ASP A 25 13.10 -16.22 11.98
C ASP A 25 14.03 -15.01 11.98
N GLU A 26 15.34 -15.19 12.10
CA GLU A 26 16.33 -14.13 12.01
C GLU A 26 16.26 -13.44 10.62
N VAL A 27 16.30 -14.24 9.54
CA VAL A 27 16.22 -13.70 8.16
C VAL A 27 14.91 -12.95 7.93
N ASN A 28 13.80 -13.54 8.36
CA ASN A 28 12.48 -12.92 8.24
C ASN A 28 12.41 -11.57 9.00
N SER A 29 12.97 -11.52 10.21
CA SER A 29 12.98 -10.29 11.02
C SER A 29 13.79 -9.16 10.40
N ILE A 30 14.90 -9.49 9.71
CA ILE A 30 15.78 -8.50 9.08
C ILE A 30 15.23 -8.03 7.73
N TYR A 31 14.73 -8.93 6.89
CA TYR A 31 14.44 -8.64 5.49
C TYR A 31 12.95 -8.58 5.13
N ALA A 32 12.08 -9.14 5.97
CA ALA A 32 10.64 -9.24 5.71
C ALA A 32 9.79 -9.13 6.98
N SER A 33 10.19 -8.28 7.92
CA SER A 33 9.46 -8.01 9.17
C SER A 33 8.03 -7.48 8.92
N ASP A 34 7.80 -6.80 7.78
CA ASP A 34 6.48 -6.41 7.30
C ASP A 34 6.13 -7.18 6.02
N LYS A 35 5.26 -8.19 6.15
CA LYS A 35 4.81 -9.05 5.05
C LYS A 35 3.99 -8.31 3.99
N ARG A 36 3.53 -7.10 4.27
CA ARG A 36 2.76 -6.27 3.34
C ARG A 36 3.66 -5.66 2.25
N VAL A 37 4.96 -5.52 2.52
CA VAL A 37 5.92 -4.86 1.61
C VAL A 37 7.08 -5.75 1.21
N SER A 38 7.23 -6.91 1.84
CA SER A 38 8.30 -7.86 1.53
C SER A 38 7.84 -9.30 1.77
N LEU A 39 8.09 -10.17 0.80
CA LEU A 39 7.76 -11.59 0.90
C LEU A 39 8.97 -12.40 1.37
N PHE A 40 8.72 -13.30 2.32
CA PHE A 40 9.64 -14.35 2.74
C PHE A 40 8.82 -15.57 3.16
N ASN A 41 8.43 -16.39 2.17
CA ASN A 41 7.62 -17.58 2.34
C ASN A 41 8.53 -18.80 2.12
N ILE A 42 9.40 -19.06 3.07
CA ILE A 42 10.37 -20.16 3.01
C ILE A 42 9.96 -21.23 4.02
N THR A 43 9.99 -22.48 3.58
CA THR A 43 9.76 -23.67 4.39
C THR A 43 10.90 -24.65 4.19
N TYR A 44 11.01 -25.66 5.05
CA TYR A 44 11.95 -26.72 4.87
C TYR A 44 11.34 -28.09 5.20
N SER A 45 11.91 -29.13 4.63
CA SER A 45 11.61 -30.52 4.90
C SER A 45 12.88 -31.34 4.97
N LEU A 46 12.85 -32.51 5.61
CA LEU A 46 13.99 -33.45 5.70
C LEU A 46 13.76 -34.59 4.71
N SER A 47 14.76 -34.84 3.84
CA SER A 47 14.76 -35.95 2.91
C SER A 47 16.16 -36.61 2.92
N ASN A 48 16.25 -37.91 3.28
CA ASN A 48 17.49 -38.68 3.28
C ASN A 48 18.69 -37.94 3.92
N SER A 49 18.50 -37.36 5.11
CA SER A 49 19.52 -36.60 5.87
C SER A 49 19.92 -35.24 5.22
N THR A 50 19.28 -34.83 4.15
CA THR A 50 19.46 -33.51 3.51
C THR A 50 18.25 -32.66 3.80
N ILE A 51 18.47 -31.41 4.17
CA ILE A 51 17.42 -30.43 4.34
C ILE A 51 17.03 -29.86 2.94
N ILE A 52 15.77 -29.99 2.57
CA ILE A 52 15.23 -29.36 1.35
C ILE A 52 14.59 -28.05 1.77
N ILE A 53 15.05 -26.94 1.21
CA ILE A 53 14.53 -25.60 1.49
C ILE A 53 13.78 -25.11 0.27
N ASP A 54 12.47 -24.91 0.43
CA ASP A 54 11.56 -24.54 -0.63
C ASP A 54 10.90 -23.19 -0.33
N GLY A 55 10.56 -22.45 -1.37
CA GLY A 55 9.72 -21.26 -1.21
C GLY A 55 10.10 -20.10 -2.10
N GLU A 56 9.67 -18.91 -1.65
CA GLU A 56 9.83 -17.68 -2.45
C GLU A 56 10.11 -16.48 -1.55
N THR A 57 10.88 -15.53 -2.09
CA THR A 57 11.14 -14.23 -1.46
C THR A 57 11.13 -13.12 -2.51
N SER A 58 10.73 -11.90 -2.13
CA SER A 58 10.87 -10.72 -2.98
C SER A 58 12.24 -10.02 -2.83
N LYS A 59 13.11 -10.51 -1.94
CA LYS A 59 14.41 -9.91 -1.62
C LYS A 59 15.55 -10.89 -1.88
N ILE A 60 16.38 -10.60 -2.88
CA ILE A 60 17.57 -11.43 -3.17
C ILE A 60 18.54 -11.47 -1.99
N GLU A 61 18.64 -10.38 -1.23
CA GLU A 61 19.49 -10.26 -0.05
C GLU A 61 19.07 -11.24 1.05
N ALA A 62 17.75 -11.45 1.23
CA ALA A 62 17.21 -12.42 2.18
C ALA A 62 17.65 -13.85 1.82
N LYS A 63 17.57 -14.22 0.52
CA LYS A 63 18.05 -15.52 0.03
C LYS A 63 19.55 -15.69 0.30
N LYS A 64 20.37 -14.70 -0.12
CA LYS A 64 21.83 -14.75 0.07
C LYS A 64 22.22 -14.86 1.55
N TYR A 65 21.55 -14.12 2.42
CA TYR A 65 21.83 -14.15 3.85
C TYR A 65 21.42 -15.48 4.48
N LEU A 66 20.25 -16.03 4.10
CA LEU A 66 19.80 -17.36 4.52
C LEU A 66 20.83 -18.44 4.19
N LEU A 67 21.26 -18.54 2.93
CA LEU A 67 22.22 -19.56 2.48
C LEU A 67 23.55 -19.42 3.24
N LYS A 68 24.06 -18.19 3.40
CA LYS A 68 25.28 -17.93 4.19
C LYS A 68 25.16 -18.42 5.64
N LYS A 69 24.01 -18.25 6.29
CA LYS A 69 23.76 -18.70 7.66
C LYS A 69 23.70 -20.21 7.75
N LEU A 70 23.07 -20.89 6.78
CA LEU A 70 23.01 -22.34 6.70
C LEU A 70 24.41 -22.97 6.51
N ASP A 71 25.22 -22.39 5.61
CA ASP A 71 26.62 -22.78 5.38
C ASP A 71 27.44 -22.62 6.66
N SER A 72 27.31 -21.49 7.34
CA SER A 72 28.04 -21.21 8.59
C SER A 72 27.64 -22.17 9.74
N ALA A 73 26.40 -22.68 9.70
CA ALA A 73 25.89 -23.65 10.67
C ALA A 73 26.26 -25.11 10.32
N GLY A 74 26.95 -25.34 9.19
CA GLY A 74 27.32 -26.68 8.72
C GLY A 74 26.11 -27.56 8.37
N ILE A 75 24.99 -26.91 7.93
CA ILE A 75 23.77 -27.63 7.56
C ILE A 75 23.92 -28.12 6.12
N ASN A 76 23.71 -29.43 5.90
CA ASN A 76 23.63 -29.98 4.55
C ASN A 76 22.24 -29.76 3.97
N TYR A 77 22.13 -28.95 2.89
CA TYR A 77 20.86 -28.59 2.30
C TYR A 77 20.88 -28.62 0.76
N SER A 78 19.71 -28.71 0.19
CA SER A 78 19.38 -28.38 -1.20
C SER A 78 18.32 -27.28 -1.20
N GLU A 79 18.36 -26.32 -2.14
CA GLU A 79 17.43 -25.20 -2.13
C GLU A 79 16.71 -25.04 -3.47
N ASN A 80 15.40 -24.70 -3.40
CA ASN A 80 14.51 -24.36 -4.51
C ASN A 80 13.85 -23.00 -4.23
N ILE A 81 14.63 -22.03 -3.75
CA ILE A 81 14.12 -20.70 -3.40
C ILE A 81 14.02 -19.83 -4.64
N VAL A 82 12.81 -19.41 -4.97
CA VAL A 82 12.53 -18.49 -6.07
C VAL A 82 12.61 -17.05 -5.58
N VAL A 83 13.38 -16.22 -6.27
CA VAL A 83 13.37 -14.76 -6.05
C VAL A 83 12.37 -14.12 -7.01
N LEU A 84 11.40 -13.38 -6.46
CA LEU A 84 10.33 -12.74 -7.23
C LEU A 84 10.63 -11.26 -7.54
N PRO A 85 10.29 -10.78 -8.74
CA PRO A 85 9.78 -11.56 -9.87
C PRO A 85 10.89 -12.42 -10.48
N LYS A 86 10.51 -13.60 -11.01
CA LYS A 86 11.42 -14.46 -11.77
C LYS A 86 11.79 -13.79 -13.11
N ASP A 87 10.79 -13.22 -13.76
CA ASP A 87 10.92 -12.48 -15.02
C ASP A 87 10.29 -11.09 -14.85
N THR A 88 10.81 -10.09 -15.57
CA THR A 88 10.22 -8.75 -15.56
C THR A 88 8.91 -8.75 -16.35
N ILE A 89 7.81 -8.44 -15.65
CA ILE A 89 6.47 -8.31 -16.24
C ILE A 89 5.98 -6.89 -15.97
N TYR A 90 5.63 -6.16 -17.02
CA TYR A 90 5.14 -4.79 -16.96
C TYR A 90 3.62 -4.77 -16.83
N GLY A 91 3.11 -4.20 -15.74
CA GLY A 91 1.69 -4.08 -15.47
C GLY A 91 1.25 -2.63 -15.27
N ILE A 92 0.11 -2.26 -15.86
CA ILE A 92 -0.55 -0.97 -15.66
C ILE A 92 -2.02 -1.22 -15.32
N ILE A 93 -2.54 -0.54 -14.31
CA ILE A 93 -3.93 -0.66 -13.87
C ILE A 93 -4.86 -0.05 -14.93
N ASN A 94 -5.90 -0.78 -15.33
CA ASN A 94 -6.81 -0.41 -16.44
C ASN A 94 -8.23 -0.03 -15.99
N ASN A 95 -8.62 -0.31 -14.75
CA ASN A 95 -9.89 0.12 -14.15
C ASN A 95 -9.71 1.44 -13.41
N SER A 96 -10.77 2.26 -13.31
CA SER A 96 -10.76 3.49 -12.50
C SER A 96 -10.26 3.23 -11.08
N VAL A 97 -10.68 2.09 -10.51
CA VAL A 97 -10.24 1.58 -9.22
C VAL A 97 -10.04 0.07 -9.31
N GLY A 98 -8.82 -0.40 -9.20
CA GLY A 98 -8.45 -1.82 -9.10
C GLY A 98 -8.49 -2.29 -7.64
N ASN A 99 -9.31 -3.29 -7.35
CA ASN A 99 -9.42 -3.87 -6.00
C ASN A 99 -8.25 -4.82 -5.73
N LEU A 100 -7.56 -4.61 -4.62
CA LEU A 100 -6.43 -5.41 -4.18
C LEU A 100 -6.85 -6.33 -3.04
N ARG A 101 -6.62 -7.63 -3.22
CA ARG A 101 -7.05 -8.69 -2.29
C ARG A 101 -5.87 -9.31 -1.55
N GLY A 102 -6.12 -9.76 -0.32
CA GLY A 102 -5.12 -10.47 0.49
C GLY A 102 -4.77 -11.87 -0.03
N ARG A 103 -5.67 -12.48 -0.84
CA ARG A 103 -5.47 -13.79 -1.51
C ARG A 103 -6.06 -13.73 -2.92
N PRO A 104 -5.65 -14.62 -3.85
CA PRO A 104 -6.15 -14.64 -5.23
C PRO A 104 -7.60 -15.18 -5.31
N SER A 105 -8.54 -14.43 -4.77
CA SER A 105 -9.98 -14.75 -4.75
C SER A 105 -10.82 -13.50 -4.54
N HIS A 106 -11.96 -13.40 -5.24
CA HIS A 106 -12.92 -12.29 -5.08
C HIS A 106 -13.55 -12.21 -3.69
N SER A 107 -13.68 -13.34 -2.98
CA SER A 107 -14.20 -13.41 -1.62
C SER A 107 -13.16 -13.08 -0.53
N SER A 108 -11.89 -12.90 -0.92
CA SER A 108 -10.84 -12.51 0.02
C SER A 108 -11.00 -11.06 0.48
N GLU A 109 -10.41 -10.74 1.63
CA GLU A 109 -10.37 -9.40 2.18
C GLU A 109 -9.86 -8.39 1.14
N LEU A 110 -10.57 -7.24 1.04
CA LEU A 110 -10.07 -6.06 0.35
C LEU A 110 -9.02 -5.40 1.25
N VAL A 111 -7.76 -5.47 0.86
CA VAL A 111 -6.66 -4.93 1.67
C VAL A 111 -6.23 -3.54 1.22
N SER A 112 -6.44 -3.21 -0.06
CA SER A 112 -6.15 -1.91 -0.63
C SER A 112 -6.87 -1.73 -1.97
N GLN A 113 -6.73 -0.55 -2.56
CA GLN A 113 -7.10 -0.27 -3.94
C GLN A 113 -5.92 0.42 -4.64
N THR A 114 -5.91 0.35 -5.98
CA THR A 114 -4.99 1.10 -6.84
C THR A 114 -5.77 1.73 -7.99
N LEU A 115 -5.25 2.82 -8.56
CA LEU A 115 -6.01 3.66 -9.48
C LEU A 115 -5.57 3.43 -10.93
N LEU A 116 -6.45 3.75 -11.87
CA LEU A 116 -6.16 3.73 -13.32
C LEU A 116 -4.80 4.37 -13.63
N GLY A 117 -4.04 3.70 -14.50
CA GLY A 117 -2.75 4.16 -14.97
C GLY A 117 -1.60 3.96 -13.99
N THR A 118 -1.85 3.49 -12.76
CA THR A 118 -0.77 3.16 -11.83
C THR A 118 0.10 2.05 -12.40
N ARG A 119 1.40 2.30 -12.53
CA ARG A 119 2.41 1.28 -12.84
C ARG A 119 2.63 0.40 -11.63
N VAL A 120 2.67 -0.91 -11.83
CA VAL A 120 2.89 -1.88 -10.77
C VAL A 120 3.98 -2.89 -11.16
N LYS A 121 4.72 -3.36 -10.16
CA LYS A 121 5.65 -4.47 -10.33
C LYS A 121 4.87 -5.77 -10.20
N VAL A 122 4.82 -6.58 -11.25
CA VAL A 122 4.18 -7.89 -11.21
C VAL A 122 5.20 -8.91 -10.67
N LEU A 123 4.91 -9.49 -9.52
CA LEU A 123 5.78 -10.46 -8.86
C LEU A 123 5.58 -11.87 -9.39
N LYS A 124 4.32 -12.29 -9.57
CA LYS A 124 3.94 -13.58 -10.18
C LYS A 124 2.50 -13.61 -10.62
N LYS A 125 2.14 -14.62 -11.42
CA LYS A 125 0.76 -14.95 -11.82
C LYS A 125 0.33 -16.27 -11.15
N GLN A 126 -0.94 -16.35 -10.73
CA GLN A 126 -1.57 -17.58 -10.24
C GLN A 126 -3.02 -17.64 -10.75
N GLY A 127 -3.31 -18.53 -11.68
CA GLY A 127 -4.60 -18.56 -12.39
C GLY A 127 -4.88 -17.21 -13.06
N GLU A 128 -6.03 -16.63 -12.77
CA GLU A 128 -6.45 -15.32 -13.29
C GLU A 128 -6.01 -14.13 -12.41
N TRP A 129 -5.12 -14.36 -11.44
CA TRP A 129 -4.67 -13.34 -10.50
C TRP A 129 -3.19 -13.02 -10.65
N TYR A 130 -2.85 -11.75 -10.45
CA TYR A 130 -1.48 -11.27 -10.40
C TYR A 130 -1.14 -10.80 -8.98
N LEU A 131 -0.04 -11.30 -8.43
CA LEU A 131 0.56 -10.72 -7.24
C LEU A 131 1.39 -9.53 -7.67
N ILE A 132 1.01 -8.35 -7.21
CA ILE A 132 1.65 -7.09 -7.60
C ILE A 132 2.22 -6.36 -6.39
N GLN A 133 3.17 -5.47 -6.66
CA GLN A 133 3.64 -4.47 -5.71
C GLN A 133 3.36 -3.08 -6.28
N THR A 134 2.61 -2.27 -5.53
CA THR A 134 2.25 -0.89 -5.87
C THR A 134 3.39 0.10 -5.56
N PRO A 135 3.34 1.36 -6.02
CA PRO A 135 4.40 2.35 -5.78
C PRO A 135 4.71 2.62 -4.30
N ASP A 136 3.73 2.44 -3.41
CA ASP A 136 3.87 2.49 -1.95
C ASP A 136 4.41 1.18 -1.33
N GLU A 137 5.01 0.32 -2.17
CA GLU A 137 5.61 -0.97 -1.83
C GLU A 137 4.60 -2.05 -1.39
N TYR A 138 3.30 -1.79 -1.35
CA TYR A 138 2.30 -2.73 -0.85
C TYR A 138 2.13 -3.92 -1.81
N ILE A 139 2.22 -5.15 -1.26
CA ILE A 139 2.11 -6.41 -2.02
C ILE A 139 0.72 -7.00 -1.82
N SER A 140 0.01 -7.27 -2.92
CA SER A 140 -1.34 -7.82 -2.87
C SER A 140 -1.77 -8.39 -4.23
N TRP A 141 -2.91 -9.05 -4.27
CA TRP A 141 -3.44 -9.71 -5.46
C TRP A 141 -4.44 -8.83 -6.19
N ILE A 142 -4.28 -8.73 -7.52
CA ILE A 142 -5.25 -8.11 -8.41
C ILE A 142 -5.78 -9.14 -9.41
N ASP A 143 -7.07 -9.05 -9.69
CA ASP A 143 -7.74 -9.79 -10.75
C ASP A 143 -7.26 -9.35 -12.15
N HIS A 144 -7.21 -10.29 -13.12
CA HIS A 144 -6.76 -10.01 -14.49
C HIS A 144 -7.57 -8.90 -15.19
N GLY A 145 -8.84 -8.74 -14.84
CA GLY A 145 -9.68 -7.66 -15.36
C GLY A 145 -9.28 -6.25 -14.88
N GLY A 146 -8.47 -6.14 -13.83
CA GLY A 146 -8.03 -4.86 -13.25
C GLY A 146 -6.67 -4.37 -13.72
N ILE A 147 -5.93 -5.18 -14.49
CA ILE A 147 -4.56 -4.91 -14.92
C ILE A 147 -4.35 -5.27 -16.39
N SER A 148 -3.65 -4.43 -17.11
CA SER A 148 -3.12 -4.74 -18.44
C SER A 148 -1.65 -5.10 -18.34
N ILE A 149 -1.29 -6.28 -18.88
CA ILE A 149 0.10 -6.66 -19.09
C ILE A 149 0.52 -6.08 -20.45
N VAL A 150 1.56 -5.28 -20.43
CA VAL A 150 2.00 -4.49 -21.58
C VAL A 150 3.48 -4.75 -21.90
N SER A 151 3.93 -4.37 -23.08
CA SER A 151 5.34 -4.37 -23.44
C SER A 151 6.11 -3.28 -22.65
N GLU A 152 7.42 -3.42 -22.56
CA GLU A 152 8.29 -2.39 -21.95
C GLU A 152 8.13 -1.02 -22.63
N SER A 153 8.01 -1.01 -23.95
CA SER A 153 7.79 0.21 -24.73
C SER A 153 6.48 0.90 -24.35
N GLU A 154 5.38 0.16 -24.27
CA GLU A 154 4.07 0.70 -23.87
C GLU A 154 4.09 1.19 -22.43
N TYR A 155 4.72 0.42 -21.53
CA TYR A 155 4.89 0.80 -20.12
C TYR A 155 5.62 2.14 -19.99
N ASN A 156 6.73 2.33 -20.74
CA ASN A 156 7.50 3.57 -20.71
C ASN A 156 6.75 4.72 -21.39
N ASN A 157 6.10 4.46 -22.53
CA ASN A 157 5.36 5.48 -23.27
C ASN A 157 4.14 6.00 -22.50
N TYR A 158 3.48 5.19 -21.69
CA TYR A 158 2.30 5.59 -20.91
C TYR A 158 2.60 6.78 -19.98
N TYR A 159 3.84 6.89 -19.48
CA TYR A 159 4.29 7.97 -18.59
C TYR A 159 5.17 9.02 -19.29
N LYS A 160 5.19 9.04 -20.62
CA LYS A 160 6.00 10.04 -21.35
C LYS A 160 5.45 11.46 -21.18
N ASN A 161 4.12 11.59 -21.12
CA ASN A 161 3.43 12.86 -20.86
C ASN A 161 2.20 12.58 -19.96
N PRO A 162 2.42 12.26 -18.67
CA PRO A 162 1.33 11.84 -17.81
C PRO A 162 0.53 13.03 -17.30
N TYR A 163 -0.79 12.87 -17.34
CA TYR A 163 -1.74 13.73 -16.67
C TYR A 163 -2.37 12.99 -15.50
N ILE A 164 -2.83 13.76 -14.52
CA ILE A 164 -3.59 13.22 -13.39
C ILE A 164 -5.01 13.72 -13.44
N PHE A 165 -5.97 12.86 -13.20
CA PHE A 165 -7.35 13.26 -13.00
C PHE A 165 -7.48 13.97 -11.65
N SER A 166 -7.85 15.24 -11.64
CA SER A 166 -7.80 16.13 -10.47
C SER A 166 -9.18 16.40 -9.84
N SER A 167 -10.27 16.14 -10.57
CA SER A 167 -11.63 16.19 -10.02
C SER A 167 -11.91 14.96 -9.14
N VAL A 168 -12.78 15.09 -8.12
CA VAL A 168 -13.11 14.00 -7.18
C VAL A 168 -13.55 12.74 -7.92
N GLN A 169 -14.44 12.93 -8.91
CA GLN A 169 -14.90 11.87 -9.82
C GLN A 169 -15.41 12.48 -11.12
N GLY A 170 -15.44 11.69 -12.18
CA GLY A 170 -15.94 12.11 -13.48
C GLY A 170 -15.96 10.95 -14.47
N PHE A 171 -15.98 11.27 -15.77
CA PHE A 171 -16.10 10.29 -16.81
C PHE A 171 -15.21 10.61 -18.01
N ALA A 172 -14.77 9.57 -18.70
CA ALA A 172 -14.27 9.65 -20.06
C ALA A 172 -15.40 9.28 -21.03
N TYR A 173 -15.51 10.02 -22.14
CA TYR A 173 -16.59 9.89 -23.11
C TYR A 173 -16.07 9.41 -24.46
N SER A 174 -16.94 8.79 -25.28
CA SER A 174 -16.58 8.31 -26.61
C SER A 174 -16.28 9.44 -27.60
N THR A 175 -16.85 10.61 -27.39
CA THR A 175 -16.65 11.81 -28.22
C THR A 175 -16.64 13.08 -27.36
N VAL A 176 -16.20 14.21 -27.93
CA VAL A 176 -16.22 15.53 -27.26
C VAL A 176 -17.64 16.02 -26.97
N GLU A 177 -18.65 15.56 -27.72
CA GLU A 177 -20.08 15.84 -27.46
C GLU A 177 -20.67 14.97 -26.34
N ARG A 178 -19.85 14.12 -25.68
CA ARG A 178 -20.23 13.25 -24.57
C ARG A 178 -21.34 12.23 -24.89
N LYS A 179 -21.32 11.63 -26.09
CA LYS A 179 -22.38 10.72 -26.56
C LYS A 179 -22.54 9.47 -25.71
N ALA A 180 -21.43 8.85 -25.31
CA ALA A 180 -21.45 7.65 -24.48
C ALA A 180 -20.31 7.69 -23.45
N ILE A 181 -20.52 7.08 -22.28
CA ILE A 181 -19.50 6.92 -21.25
C ILE A 181 -18.62 5.71 -21.63
N ILE A 182 -17.31 5.92 -21.65
CA ILE A 182 -16.31 4.85 -21.83
C ILE A 182 -15.94 4.25 -20.47
N SER A 183 -15.71 5.12 -19.47
CA SER A 183 -15.36 4.70 -18.10
C SER A 183 -15.61 5.85 -17.15
N ASP A 184 -15.86 5.54 -15.89
CA ASP A 184 -15.71 6.51 -14.81
C ASP A 184 -14.23 6.77 -14.52
N LEU A 185 -13.95 7.90 -13.87
CA LEU A 185 -12.63 8.33 -13.43
C LEU A 185 -12.71 8.84 -12.00
N VAL A 186 -11.65 8.62 -11.25
CA VAL A 186 -11.51 9.11 -9.87
C VAL A 186 -10.23 9.91 -9.74
N VAL A 187 -10.19 10.82 -8.78
CA VAL A 187 -8.99 11.62 -8.46
C VAL A 187 -7.78 10.74 -8.24
N GLY A 188 -6.64 11.14 -8.79
CA GLY A 188 -5.39 10.37 -8.70
C GLY A 188 -5.19 9.37 -9.85
N SER A 189 -6.19 9.14 -10.72
CA SER A 189 -5.99 8.33 -11.94
C SER A 189 -4.95 8.98 -12.84
N VAL A 190 -3.97 8.19 -13.31
CA VAL A 190 -2.95 8.65 -14.25
C VAL A 190 -3.40 8.36 -15.68
N LEU A 191 -3.38 9.38 -16.51
CA LEU A 191 -3.94 9.36 -17.86
C LEU A 191 -2.83 9.57 -18.91
N ASN A 192 -2.81 8.73 -19.93
CA ASN A 192 -1.97 8.91 -21.11
C ASN A 192 -2.72 9.78 -22.12
N VAL A 193 -2.36 11.06 -22.19
CA VAL A 193 -2.95 12.02 -23.12
C VAL A 193 -2.27 11.91 -24.48
N THR A 194 -3.07 11.70 -25.53
CA THR A 194 -2.58 11.52 -26.91
C THR A 194 -2.95 12.66 -27.86
N ASP A 195 -4.01 13.42 -27.57
CA ASP A 195 -4.49 14.50 -28.42
C ASP A 195 -5.32 15.51 -27.63
N LYS A 196 -5.65 16.67 -28.24
CA LYS A 196 -6.47 17.74 -27.63
C LYS A 196 -7.36 18.40 -28.69
N ILE A 197 -8.67 18.46 -28.44
CA ILE A 197 -9.66 19.15 -29.28
C ILE A 197 -10.63 19.92 -28.41
N GLY A 198 -10.78 21.21 -28.68
CA GLY A 198 -11.90 22.03 -28.17
C GLY A 198 -12.14 21.97 -26.65
N GLY A 199 -11.10 21.99 -25.82
CA GLY A 199 -11.26 21.92 -24.37
C GLY A 199 -11.40 20.48 -23.81
N PHE A 200 -11.18 19.46 -24.66
CA PHE A 200 -11.11 18.06 -24.28
C PHE A 200 -9.76 17.47 -24.64
N TYR A 201 -9.30 16.57 -23.77
CA TYR A 201 -8.12 15.75 -24.01
C TYR A 201 -8.53 14.32 -24.37
N LYS A 202 -7.91 13.78 -25.44
CA LYS A 202 -8.03 12.38 -25.81
C LYS A 202 -7.08 11.58 -24.95
N ILE A 203 -7.60 10.53 -24.31
CA ILE A 203 -6.81 9.61 -23.49
C ILE A 203 -6.85 8.20 -24.07
N GLU A 204 -5.73 7.49 -23.97
CA GLU A 204 -5.64 6.07 -24.27
C GLU A 204 -5.45 5.29 -22.95
N TYR A 205 -6.29 4.30 -22.73
CA TYR A 205 -6.23 3.38 -21.60
C TYR A 205 -5.14 2.30 -21.80
N PRO A 206 -4.64 1.68 -20.75
CA PRO A 206 -3.68 0.59 -20.87
C PRO A 206 -4.20 -0.61 -21.68
N ASP A 207 -5.53 -0.81 -21.73
CA ASP A 207 -6.23 -1.86 -22.50
C ASP A 207 -6.67 -1.40 -23.90
N LYS A 208 -6.14 -0.26 -24.37
CA LYS A 208 -6.40 0.34 -25.71
C LYS A 208 -7.77 0.98 -25.89
N ARG A 209 -8.64 0.98 -24.88
CA ARG A 209 -9.82 1.86 -24.94
C ARG A 209 -9.38 3.31 -25.14
N VAL A 210 -10.20 4.10 -25.80
CA VAL A 210 -9.97 5.52 -26.03
C VAL A 210 -11.15 6.30 -25.47
N GLY A 211 -10.87 7.45 -24.84
CA GLY A 211 -11.91 8.34 -24.33
C GLY A 211 -11.50 9.81 -24.39
N TRP A 212 -12.48 10.70 -24.21
CA TRP A 212 -12.29 12.13 -24.13
C TRP A 212 -12.64 12.63 -22.73
N VAL A 213 -11.76 13.42 -22.11
CA VAL A 213 -11.89 13.98 -20.77
C VAL A 213 -11.85 15.48 -20.85
N ASN A 214 -12.68 16.19 -20.06
CA ASN A 214 -12.65 17.63 -20.01
C ASN A 214 -11.30 18.13 -19.48
N GLN A 215 -10.73 19.15 -20.11
CA GLN A 215 -9.44 19.74 -19.69
C GLN A 215 -9.47 20.30 -18.26
N MET A 216 -10.65 20.71 -17.75
CA MET A 216 -10.80 21.25 -16.38
C MET A 216 -10.67 20.14 -15.30
N ASP A 217 -10.81 18.87 -15.70
CA ASP A 217 -10.78 17.74 -14.79
C ASP A 217 -9.39 17.08 -14.68
N ILE A 218 -8.41 17.55 -15.47
CA ILE A 218 -7.07 16.97 -15.47
C ILE A 218 -5.99 18.04 -15.37
N SER A 219 -4.85 17.67 -14.82
CA SER A 219 -3.64 18.51 -14.75
C SER A 219 -2.39 17.70 -15.09
N GLN A 220 -1.34 18.36 -15.56
CA GLN A 220 -0.06 17.70 -15.75
C GLN A 220 0.48 17.19 -14.40
N MET A 221 0.95 15.96 -14.39
CA MET A 221 1.40 15.30 -13.16
C MET A 221 2.57 16.04 -12.49
N TYR A 222 3.47 16.63 -13.29
CA TYR A 222 4.64 17.37 -12.79
C TYR A 222 4.29 18.68 -12.04
N ASN A 223 3.08 19.20 -12.21
CA ASN A 223 2.62 20.43 -11.56
C ASN A 223 2.05 20.21 -10.14
N ILE A 224 2.13 18.98 -9.62
CA ILE A 224 1.56 18.62 -8.31
C ILE A 224 2.53 18.85 -7.15
N SER A 225 3.84 18.94 -7.43
CA SER A 225 4.92 18.95 -6.43
C SER A 225 5.01 20.22 -5.55
N ASP A 226 4.31 21.30 -5.91
CA ASP A 226 4.42 22.60 -5.22
C ASP A 226 3.25 22.92 -4.29
N LYS A 227 2.49 21.89 -3.90
CA LYS A 227 1.29 22.07 -3.06
C LYS A 227 1.65 22.26 -1.58
N THR A 228 0.87 23.12 -0.93
CA THR A 228 1.04 23.54 0.45
C THR A 228 0.21 22.69 1.43
N THR A 229 0.41 22.89 2.73
CA THR A 229 -0.41 22.26 3.77
C THR A 229 -1.88 22.67 3.67
N SER A 230 -2.17 23.91 3.22
CA SER A 230 -3.57 24.35 3.02
C SER A 230 -4.24 23.59 1.88
N ASP A 231 -3.50 23.14 0.87
CA ASP A 231 -4.01 22.26 -0.20
C ASP A 231 -4.43 20.89 0.34
N ILE A 232 -3.71 20.35 1.33
CA ILE A 232 -4.09 19.11 2.03
C ILE A 232 -5.47 19.28 2.66
N ILE A 233 -5.70 20.37 3.38
CA ILE A 233 -6.97 20.62 4.07
C ILE A 233 -8.10 20.86 3.04
N ASN A 234 -7.86 21.65 2.01
CA ASN A 234 -8.83 21.91 0.95
C ASN A 234 -9.19 20.64 0.18
N ASN A 235 -8.20 19.79 -0.12
CA ASN A 235 -8.43 18.51 -0.78
C ASN A 235 -9.20 17.54 0.13
N SER A 236 -8.89 17.49 1.42
CA SER A 236 -9.56 16.59 2.36
C SER A 236 -11.05 16.92 2.52
N LYS A 237 -11.42 18.19 2.54
CA LYS A 237 -12.82 18.66 2.65
C LYS A 237 -13.68 18.24 1.46
N LYS A 238 -13.11 18.02 0.27
CA LYS A 238 -13.86 17.59 -0.92
C LYS A 238 -14.52 16.22 -0.77
N PHE A 239 -14.09 15.42 0.22
CA PHE A 239 -14.56 14.05 0.46
C PHE A 239 -15.51 13.92 1.65
N ILE A 240 -15.88 15.03 2.33
CA ILE A 240 -16.82 14.97 3.45
C ILE A 240 -18.09 14.22 3.03
N GLY A 241 -18.49 13.24 3.84
CA GLY A 241 -19.65 12.38 3.59
C GLY A 241 -19.36 11.09 2.82
N VAL A 242 -18.19 10.93 2.19
CA VAL A 242 -17.82 9.67 1.53
C VAL A 242 -17.80 8.53 2.56
N PRO A 243 -18.49 7.40 2.29
CA PRO A 243 -18.62 6.31 3.26
C PRO A 243 -17.29 5.63 3.56
N TYR A 244 -17.19 5.08 4.78
CA TYR A 244 -16.08 4.22 5.16
C TYR A 244 -16.16 2.90 4.38
N LEU A 245 -15.03 2.52 3.79
CA LEU A 245 -14.86 1.23 3.12
C LEU A 245 -13.53 0.63 3.59
N TRP A 246 -13.57 -0.51 4.27
CA TRP A 246 -12.36 -1.24 4.64
C TRP A 246 -11.52 -1.55 3.40
N GLY A 247 -10.23 -1.21 3.41
CA GLY A 247 -9.34 -1.35 2.25
C GLY A 247 -9.49 -0.26 1.19
N GLY A 248 -10.44 0.69 1.33
CA GLY A 248 -10.72 1.73 0.37
C GLY A 248 -9.64 2.82 0.33
N THR A 249 -9.24 3.21 -0.90
CA THR A 249 -8.28 4.32 -1.16
C THR A 249 -8.73 5.20 -2.32
N SER A 250 -10.03 5.35 -2.52
CA SER A 250 -10.58 6.14 -3.63
C SER A 250 -11.82 6.91 -3.22
N SER A 251 -12.26 7.87 -4.04
CA SER A 251 -13.51 8.62 -3.83
C SER A 251 -14.76 7.73 -3.78
N LYS A 252 -14.67 6.44 -4.08
CA LYS A 252 -15.77 5.47 -3.95
C LYS A 252 -15.94 4.95 -2.52
N GLY A 253 -14.98 5.17 -1.64
CA GLY A 253 -14.96 4.80 -0.23
C GLY A 253 -13.55 4.77 0.31
N PHE A 254 -13.37 5.16 1.55
CA PHE A 254 -12.08 5.22 2.23
C PHE A 254 -12.08 4.46 3.54
N ASP A 255 -10.97 3.78 3.86
CA ASP A 255 -10.61 3.59 5.26
C ASP A 255 -9.75 4.77 5.75
N CYS A 256 -9.37 4.75 7.02
CA CYS A 256 -8.65 5.87 7.65
C CYS A 256 -7.33 6.20 6.95
N SER A 257 -6.48 5.19 6.76
CA SER A 257 -5.16 5.36 6.14
C SER A 257 -5.22 5.48 4.61
N GLY A 258 -6.23 4.89 3.97
CA GLY A 258 -6.50 5.11 2.55
C GLY A 258 -6.95 6.53 2.25
N PHE A 259 -7.70 7.16 3.14
CA PHE A 259 -8.05 8.57 3.07
C PHE A 259 -6.79 9.45 3.14
N THR A 260 -5.98 9.31 4.18
CA THR A 260 -4.74 10.09 4.31
C THR A 260 -3.81 9.87 3.12
N LYS A 261 -3.63 8.61 2.69
CA LYS A 261 -2.84 8.26 1.50
C LYS A 261 -3.32 8.99 0.25
N THR A 262 -4.63 9.02 -0.01
CA THR A 262 -5.19 9.70 -1.19
C THR A 262 -5.02 11.21 -1.12
N ILE A 263 -5.21 11.81 0.06
CA ILE A 263 -5.00 13.26 0.24
C ILE A 263 -3.54 13.63 0.00
N TYR A 264 -2.59 12.85 0.52
CA TYR A 264 -1.17 13.09 0.27
C TYR A 264 -0.79 12.87 -1.20
N LEU A 265 -1.39 11.85 -1.87
CA LEU A 265 -1.22 11.63 -3.31
C LEU A 265 -1.67 12.84 -4.13
N MET A 266 -2.81 13.45 -3.79
CA MET A 266 -3.30 14.70 -4.42
C MET A 266 -2.36 15.88 -4.20
N ASN A 267 -1.44 15.79 -3.26
CA ASN A 267 -0.41 16.77 -2.95
C ASN A 267 1.00 16.31 -3.35
N GLY A 268 1.09 15.33 -4.26
CA GLY A 268 2.35 14.90 -4.87
C GLY A 268 3.19 13.94 -4.02
N LEU A 269 2.64 13.39 -2.93
CA LEU A 269 3.36 12.49 -2.04
C LEU A 269 2.69 11.11 -1.97
N VAL A 270 3.48 10.07 -2.17
CA VAL A 270 3.07 8.67 -1.96
C VAL A 270 3.53 8.25 -0.58
N ILE A 271 2.59 8.07 0.35
CA ILE A 271 2.85 7.59 1.70
C ILE A 271 2.45 6.11 1.84
N PRO A 272 2.96 5.37 2.84
CA PRO A 272 2.61 3.98 3.05
C PRO A 272 1.11 3.73 3.20
N ARG A 273 0.68 2.49 2.90
CA ARG A 273 -0.75 2.12 2.85
C ARG A 273 -1.44 2.16 4.20
N ASP A 274 -0.85 1.59 5.23
CA ASP A 274 -1.52 1.36 6.50
C ASP A 274 -1.10 2.37 7.57
N ALA A 275 -2.03 2.73 8.47
CA ALA A 275 -1.76 3.65 9.58
C ALA A 275 -0.56 3.21 10.44
N SER A 276 -0.41 1.89 10.65
CA SER A 276 0.73 1.32 11.38
C SER A 276 2.08 1.43 10.65
N GLN A 277 2.07 1.74 9.35
CA GLN A 277 3.26 2.08 8.56
C GLN A 277 3.46 3.59 8.51
N GLN A 278 2.39 4.36 8.27
CA GLN A 278 2.42 5.83 8.19
C GLN A 278 2.99 6.47 9.47
N ILE A 279 2.72 5.90 10.65
CA ILE A 279 3.23 6.41 11.93
C ILE A 279 4.76 6.36 12.04
N ASN A 280 5.44 5.58 11.21
CA ASN A 280 6.90 5.50 11.20
C ASN A 280 7.55 6.56 10.29
N GLU A 281 6.73 7.33 9.55
CA GLU A 281 7.21 8.32 8.60
C GLU A 281 7.17 9.74 9.19
N GLY A 282 8.06 10.59 8.68
CA GLY A 282 8.12 12.00 9.04
C GLY A 282 8.63 12.30 10.44
N LEU A 283 8.49 13.56 10.84
CA LEU A 283 8.93 14.09 12.14
C LEU A 283 7.87 13.84 13.20
N LEU A 284 8.24 13.29 14.35
CA LEU A 284 7.40 13.27 15.54
C LEU A 284 7.21 14.70 16.05
N VAL A 285 5.95 15.17 16.15
CA VAL A 285 5.63 16.53 16.60
C VAL A 285 4.91 16.60 17.93
N ASP A 286 4.16 15.57 18.28
CA ASP A 286 3.49 15.51 19.59
C ASP A 286 3.20 14.07 20.06
N GLN A 287 3.27 13.85 21.38
CA GLN A 287 2.85 12.63 22.09
C GLN A 287 2.06 12.96 23.37
N ASN A 288 1.90 14.24 23.72
CA ASN A 288 1.42 14.68 25.02
C ASN A 288 0.12 15.49 24.93
N ARG A 289 -0.54 15.50 23.76
CA ARG A 289 -1.75 16.30 23.47
C ARG A 289 -1.51 17.81 23.59
N ASN A 290 -0.29 18.26 23.30
CA ASN A 290 0.01 19.66 23.12
C ASN A 290 -0.30 20.08 21.67
N TRP A 291 -1.56 20.45 21.43
CA TRP A 291 -2.08 20.72 20.09
C TRP A 291 -1.40 21.93 19.42
N ASP A 292 -0.76 22.81 20.18
CA ASP A 292 -0.01 23.97 19.66
C ASP A 292 1.24 23.54 18.85
N ASN A 293 1.73 22.32 19.04
CA ASN A 293 2.83 21.77 18.27
C ASN A 293 2.42 21.37 16.84
N LEU A 294 1.11 21.14 16.60
CA LEU A 294 0.59 20.63 15.36
C LEU A 294 0.37 21.76 14.34
N LYS A 295 0.65 21.44 13.08
CA LYS A 295 0.33 22.30 11.93
C LYS A 295 -0.68 21.59 11.02
N GLU A 296 -1.43 22.37 10.26
CA GLU A 296 -2.34 21.85 9.23
C GLU A 296 -1.63 20.78 8.38
N GLY A 297 -2.30 19.66 8.16
CA GLY A 297 -1.77 18.54 7.40
C GLY A 297 -0.99 17.51 8.23
N ASP A 298 -0.67 17.76 9.50
CA ASP A 298 -0.03 16.74 10.34
C ASP A 298 -0.95 15.51 10.52
N LEU A 299 -0.37 14.32 10.59
CA LEU A 299 -1.11 13.09 10.84
C LEU A 299 -1.21 12.80 12.33
N MET A 300 -2.42 12.53 12.79
CA MET A 300 -2.72 12.12 14.18
C MET A 300 -2.94 10.60 14.18
N PHE A 301 -2.27 9.88 15.08
CA PHE A 301 -2.36 8.42 15.17
C PHE A 301 -3.01 7.99 16.47
N PHE A 302 -3.87 6.98 16.37
CA PHE A 302 -4.66 6.44 17.47
C PHE A 302 -4.47 4.92 17.54
N GLY A 303 -4.58 4.39 18.76
CA GLY A 303 -4.36 2.97 18.99
C GLY A 303 -4.26 2.63 20.48
N TYR A 304 -3.50 1.58 20.77
CA TYR A 304 -3.32 1.08 22.13
C TYR A 304 -1.97 0.36 22.28
N TYR A 305 -1.57 0.10 23.50
CA TYR A 305 -0.42 -0.74 23.80
C TYR A 305 -0.88 -2.14 24.21
N ARG A 306 -0.28 -3.17 23.60
CA ARG A 306 -0.50 -4.57 23.92
C ARG A 306 0.85 -5.27 24.05
N ASP A 307 1.10 -5.94 25.16
CA ASP A 307 2.37 -6.62 25.48
C ASP A 307 3.58 -5.68 25.30
N GLY A 308 3.48 -4.43 25.77
CA GLY A 308 4.49 -3.39 25.63
C GLY A 308 4.71 -2.88 24.20
N LYS A 309 3.98 -3.39 23.21
CA LYS A 309 4.09 -2.99 21.81
C LYS A 309 2.94 -2.06 21.40
N ARG A 310 3.30 -0.97 20.71
CA ARG A 310 2.34 -0.04 20.11
C ARG A 310 1.54 -0.74 19.01
N ARG A 311 0.21 -0.58 19.03
CA ARG A 311 -0.74 -1.05 18.03
C ARG A 311 -1.54 0.14 17.52
N ILE A 312 -1.33 0.51 16.28
CA ILE A 312 -2.03 1.61 15.63
C ILE A 312 -3.19 1.05 14.83
N ASP A 313 -4.38 1.55 15.09
CA ASP A 313 -5.63 1.12 14.46
C ASP A 313 -6.35 2.25 13.71
N HIS A 314 -5.90 3.51 13.85
CA HIS A 314 -6.52 4.63 13.17
C HIS A 314 -5.56 5.80 12.92
N VAL A 315 -5.91 6.64 11.92
CA VAL A 315 -5.18 7.86 11.56
C VAL A 315 -6.15 8.94 11.06
N ALA A 316 -5.83 10.20 11.34
CA ALA A 316 -6.57 11.39 10.91
C ALA A 316 -5.60 12.49 10.44
N ILE A 317 -6.13 13.54 9.81
CA ILE A 317 -5.39 14.74 9.39
C ILE A 317 -5.79 15.91 10.30
N TRP A 318 -4.81 16.55 10.92
CA TRP A 318 -5.00 17.78 11.69
C TRP A 318 -5.32 18.95 10.78
N MET A 319 -6.35 19.75 11.14
CA MET A 319 -6.87 20.88 10.35
C MET A 319 -6.57 22.26 10.95
N GLY A 320 -5.93 22.30 12.13
CA GLY A 320 -5.85 23.53 12.94
C GLY A 320 -7.04 23.70 13.89
N ASP A 321 -6.94 24.66 14.80
CA ASP A 321 -8.01 25.10 15.71
C ASP A 321 -8.74 23.96 16.44
N GLY A 322 -8.00 22.96 16.89
CA GLY A 322 -8.56 21.80 17.60
C GLY A 322 -9.42 20.88 16.75
N LYS A 323 -9.36 20.99 15.43
CA LYS A 323 -10.12 20.15 14.50
C LYS A 323 -9.21 19.15 13.78
N PHE A 324 -9.80 17.99 13.44
CA PHE A 324 -9.18 17.00 12.57
C PHE A 324 -10.24 16.38 11.65
N ILE A 325 -9.80 15.91 10.49
CA ILE A 325 -10.65 15.23 9.51
C ILE A 325 -10.20 13.78 9.37
N GLN A 326 -11.15 12.87 9.31
CA GLN A 326 -10.91 11.43 9.30
C GLN A 326 -11.96 10.67 8.50
N ALA A 327 -11.61 9.46 8.02
CA ALA A 327 -12.58 8.48 7.56
C ALA A 327 -12.90 7.50 8.70
N SER A 328 -14.06 7.70 9.33
CA SER A 328 -14.61 6.86 10.41
C SER A 328 -16.13 6.90 10.31
N LYS A 329 -16.77 5.78 9.92
CA LYS A 329 -18.14 5.67 9.39
C LYS A 329 -18.30 6.36 8.02
N ASN A 330 -17.90 7.59 7.90
CA ASN A 330 -17.71 8.38 6.69
C ASN A 330 -16.56 9.37 6.90
N VAL A 331 -16.17 10.08 5.85
CA VAL A 331 -15.25 11.22 5.97
C VAL A 331 -15.96 12.35 6.69
N ARG A 332 -15.40 12.82 7.80
CA ARG A 332 -15.99 13.84 8.67
C ARG A 332 -14.97 14.61 9.48
N ILE A 333 -15.38 15.79 9.94
CA ILE A 333 -14.59 16.63 10.84
C ILE A 333 -14.99 16.33 12.28
N ASN A 334 -13.99 16.22 13.15
CA ASN A 334 -14.14 16.08 14.59
C ASN A 334 -13.27 17.07 15.35
N SER A 335 -13.47 17.16 16.69
CA SER A 335 -12.74 18.05 17.57
C SER A 335 -11.99 17.29 18.66
N VAL A 336 -10.86 17.85 19.11
CA VAL A 336 -10.10 17.38 20.27
C VAL A 336 -10.60 17.98 21.59
N TYR A 337 -11.44 19.02 21.55
CA TYR A 337 -11.94 19.74 22.73
C TYR A 337 -13.25 19.16 23.22
N ALA A 338 -13.32 18.85 24.54
CA ALA A 338 -14.46 18.17 25.15
C ALA A 338 -15.74 18.99 25.19
N ASP A 339 -15.64 20.30 25.13
CA ASP A 339 -16.76 21.26 25.10
C ASP A 339 -17.27 21.54 23.67
N ASP A 340 -16.58 21.05 22.66
CA ASP A 340 -16.99 21.18 21.26
C ASP A 340 -18.05 20.13 20.88
N PRO A 341 -19.15 20.49 20.19
CA PRO A 341 -20.16 19.54 19.71
C PRO A 341 -19.61 18.43 18.81
N LEU A 342 -18.46 18.66 18.16
CA LEU A 342 -17.78 17.69 17.30
C LEU A 342 -16.74 16.82 18.04
N TYR A 343 -16.69 16.89 19.37
CA TYR A 343 -15.73 16.14 20.17
C TYR A 343 -15.77 14.64 19.90
N ASP A 344 -14.62 14.05 19.62
CA ASP A 344 -14.50 12.61 19.40
C ASP A 344 -13.81 11.92 20.58
N LYS A 345 -14.59 11.68 21.63
CA LYS A 345 -14.11 11.04 22.86
C LYS A 345 -13.39 9.71 22.57
N TYR A 346 -13.96 8.88 21.70
CA TYR A 346 -13.41 7.54 21.39
C TYR A 346 -11.98 7.59 20.84
N HIS A 347 -11.73 8.46 19.86
CA HIS A 347 -10.37 8.61 19.31
C HIS A 347 -9.46 9.38 20.27
N MET A 348 -9.97 10.38 21.00
CA MET A 348 -9.15 11.09 21.96
C MET A 348 -8.64 10.19 23.08
N GLU A 349 -9.41 9.22 23.56
CA GLU A 349 -8.94 8.24 24.55
C GLU A 349 -7.80 7.36 24.03
N LYS A 350 -7.72 7.17 22.70
CA LYS A 350 -6.75 6.32 21.99
C LYS A 350 -5.57 7.08 21.37
N TYR A 351 -5.47 8.40 21.54
CA TYR A 351 -4.41 9.18 20.93
C TYR A 351 -3.02 8.67 21.38
N ILE A 352 -2.14 8.45 20.40
CA ILE A 352 -0.77 7.96 20.61
C ILE A 352 0.25 9.06 20.33
N GLU A 353 0.27 9.58 19.09
CA GLU A 353 1.22 10.61 18.67
C GLU A 353 0.77 11.28 17.36
N SER A 354 1.43 12.39 17.02
CA SER A 354 1.27 13.07 15.73
C SER A 354 2.59 13.20 14.97
N ARG A 355 2.49 13.11 13.65
CA ARG A 355 3.64 13.17 12.74
C ARG A 355 3.46 14.23 11.66
N ARG A 356 4.54 14.92 11.32
CA ARG A 356 4.63 15.84 10.18
C ARG A 356 5.39 15.19 9.06
N ILE A 357 4.71 15.00 7.92
CA ILE A 357 5.33 14.40 6.72
C ILE A 357 5.93 15.49 5.84
N ILE A 358 5.16 16.58 5.56
CA ILE A 358 5.59 17.63 4.64
C ILE A 358 6.84 18.34 5.16
N GLY A 359 7.88 18.37 4.32
CA GLY A 359 9.18 18.95 4.64
C GLY A 359 10.05 18.07 5.56
N HIS A 360 9.58 16.84 5.87
CA HIS A 360 10.27 15.87 6.70
C HIS A 360 10.11 14.45 6.14
N GLU A 361 10.10 14.33 4.80
CA GLU A 361 9.91 13.07 4.11
C GLU A 361 11.03 12.08 4.46
N THR A 362 10.64 10.91 4.95
CA THR A 362 11.51 9.78 5.26
C THR A 362 11.50 8.77 4.11
N SER A 363 12.29 7.70 4.20
CA SER A 363 12.49 6.75 3.09
C SER A 363 11.21 6.04 2.61
N GLY A 364 10.17 5.96 3.44
CA GLY A 364 8.87 5.40 3.08
C GLY A 364 7.97 6.37 2.32
N VAL A 365 8.32 7.65 2.26
CA VAL A 365 7.58 8.70 1.54
C VAL A 365 8.26 8.96 0.19
N LYS A 366 7.51 8.84 -0.90
CA LYS A 366 8.01 9.06 -2.26
C LYS A 366 7.32 10.27 -2.89
N LYS A 367 8.04 11.02 -3.71
CA LYS A 367 7.44 12.04 -4.59
C LYS A 367 6.85 11.35 -5.83
N LEU A 368 5.74 11.88 -6.32
CA LEU A 368 5.06 11.42 -7.53
C LEU A 368 5.93 11.66 -8.76
#